data_c56c6cc97bc047573396a1c0e9f1ef06
#
_entry.id   c56c6cc97bc047573396a1c0e9f1ef06
#
_cell.length_a   1.000
_cell.length_b   1.000
_cell.length_c   1.000
_cell.angle_alpha   90.00
_cell.angle_beta   90.00
_cell.angle_gamma   90.00
#
_symmetry.space_group_name_H-M   'P 1'
#
loop_
_entity.id
_entity.type
_entity.pdbx_description
1 polymer ?
#
loop_
_entity_poly.entity_id
_entity_poly.type
_entity_poly.pdbx_seq_one_letter_code
_entity_poly.pdbx_strand_id
1 'polypeptide(L)'
;MISKQTMTYAALSALCLVSNATFAKINDDIDLSGYIMLDYNKFDSSLLEGQYNSSDSESTSEIRRARLSFKSDISKNWKSKFQLGFADGETEIKDAYLEYSGWKYADLTIGQQKEGFGLEKLTSSRKLLMLERSMISEAFSPGRSLGISLSGDIASVNWQLGYYEPDEDEATSAITGRVAWVPWQQNTNLLHLGVAFSERQYDGNEFRVNEPLEVYTADSLIEGDKINADSLSQQGIELLWLKDRFTMMAEWQKAQVTSIENTTNDYEGGYLQFGYQLSGGYRKYKNAKLGASSEPGWEITGRYSLLKLKQENQDAKTYSLGVNYTVNKNIKFMADYIKADYFEAGGTITSGNAISLRLQYSF
;
A
#
# COMPACT_ATOMS: atom_id res chain seq x y z
N MET A 1 -9.83 30.10 -9.91
CA MET A 1 -10.40 28.74 -10.11
C MET A 1 -9.99 28.24 -11.49
N ILE A 2 -8.96 27.45 -11.58
CA ILE A 2 -8.56 26.79 -12.84
C ILE A 2 -9.43 25.56 -12.96
N SER A 3 -10.18 25.39 -14.06
CA SER A 3 -11.11 24.29 -14.22
C SER A 3 -10.40 22.93 -14.24
N LYS A 4 -11.05 21.87 -13.73
CA LYS A 4 -10.53 20.49 -13.75
C LYS A 4 -10.08 20.05 -15.17
N GLN A 5 -10.74 20.56 -16.22
CA GLN A 5 -10.35 20.31 -17.62
C GLN A 5 -9.00 20.92 -18.00
N THR A 6 -8.66 22.11 -17.48
CA THR A 6 -7.38 22.79 -17.80
C THR A 6 -6.19 22.05 -17.16
N MET A 7 -6.39 21.43 -15.97
CA MET A 7 -5.38 20.57 -15.35
C MET A 7 -5.13 19.27 -16.13
N THR A 8 -6.17 18.68 -16.72
CA THR A 8 -6.04 17.44 -17.51
C THR A 8 -5.21 17.68 -18.76
N TYR A 9 -5.38 18.82 -19.44
CA TYR A 9 -4.57 19.17 -20.62
C TYR A 9 -3.12 19.54 -20.28
N ALA A 10 -2.89 20.16 -19.11
CA ALA A 10 -1.54 20.45 -18.64
C ALA A 10 -0.77 19.17 -18.26
N ALA A 11 -1.43 18.18 -17.69
CA ALA A 11 -0.85 16.87 -17.39
C ALA A 11 -0.55 16.06 -18.67
N LEU A 12 -1.43 16.09 -19.68
CA LEU A 12 -1.18 15.44 -20.97
C LEU A 12 -0.03 16.10 -21.75
N SER A 13 0.07 17.43 -21.73
CA SER A 13 1.17 18.13 -22.40
C SER A 13 2.52 17.92 -21.71
N ALA A 14 2.54 17.74 -20.38
CA ALA A 14 3.73 17.33 -19.63
C ALA A 14 4.17 15.91 -19.99
N LEU A 15 3.24 15.00 -20.28
CA LEU A 15 3.54 13.62 -20.71
C LEU A 15 4.24 13.57 -22.07
N CYS A 16 3.90 14.48 -23.01
CA CYS A 16 4.52 14.54 -24.34
C CYS A 16 5.97 15.07 -24.31
N LEU A 17 6.36 15.81 -23.27
CA LEU A 17 7.73 16.34 -23.12
C LEU A 17 8.71 15.32 -22.50
N VAL A 18 8.21 14.21 -21.95
CA VAL A 18 9.03 13.21 -21.25
C VAL A 18 9.49 12.07 -22.17
N SER A 19 9.08 12.06 -23.45
CA SER A 19 9.43 10.99 -24.41
C SER A 19 10.94 10.87 -24.71
N ASN A 20 11.78 11.81 -24.26
CA ASN A 20 13.23 11.80 -24.38
C ASN A 20 13.97 12.05 -23.04
N ALA A 21 13.31 11.93 -21.90
CA ALA A 21 13.99 12.02 -20.61
C ALA A 21 14.87 10.79 -20.42
N THR A 22 16.04 10.81 -21.02
CA THR A 22 17.20 10.09 -20.54
C THR A 22 17.36 10.48 -19.06
N PHE A 23 17.41 9.53 -18.16
CA PHE A 23 17.66 9.74 -16.74
C PHE A 23 18.70 10.84 -16.55
N ALA A 24 18.28 11.99 -16.05
CA ALA A 24 19.23 13.03 -15.70
C ALA A 24 19.93 12.56 -14.42
N LYS A 25 21.06 11.91 -14.56
CA LYS A 25 22.08 11.91 -13.51
C LYS A 25 22.50 13.38 -13.35
N ILE A 26 21.93 14.05 -12.36
CA ILE A 26 22.24 15.45 -12.06
C ILE A 26 23.69 15.54 -11.58
N ASN A 27 24.17 14.46 -10.95
CA ASN A 27 25.55 14.16 -10.59
C ASN A 27 25.65 12.64 -10.40
N ASP A 28 26.87 12.07 -10.34
CA ASP A 28 27.04 10.62 -10.12
C ASP A 28 26.42 10.12 -8.79
N ASP A 29 26.12 11.03 -7.87
CA ASP A 29 25.60 10.76 -6.54
C ASP A 29 24.09 10.98 -6.36
N ILE A 30 23.34 11.41 -7.40
CA ILE A 30 21.91 11.71 -7.29
C ILE A 30 21.10 10.90 -8.32
N ASP A 31 20.20 10.05 -7.83
CA ASP A 31 19.20 9.34 -8.61
C ASP A 31 17.85 10.06 -8.58
N LEU A 32 17.38 10.50 -9.73
CA LEU A 32 16.02 11.02 -9.93
C LEU A 32 15.14 9.91 -10.52
N SER A 33 13.99 9.66 -9.91
CA SER A 33 13.00 8.72 -10.42
C SER A 33 11.59 9.18 -10.09
N GLY A 34 10.62 8.72 -10.87
CA GLY A 34 9.24 9.08 -10.64
C GLY A 34 8.26 8.11 -11.26
N TYR A 35 6.98 8.35 -11.01
CA TYR A 35 5.91 7.61 -11.67
C TYR A 35 4.57 8.33 -11.58
N ILE A 36 3.72 8.02 -12.55
CA ILE A 36 2.33 8.48 -12.62
C ILE A 36 1.45 7.24 -12.80
N MET A 37 0.31 7.23 -12.12
CA MET A 37 -0.76 6.25 -12.27
C MET A 37 -2.04 6.97 -12.64
N LEU A 38 -2.61 6.62 -13.79
CA LEU A 38 -3.88 7.11 -14.29
C LEU A 38 -4.90 5.98 -14.17
N ASP A 39 -5.97 6.22 -13.45
CA ASP A 39 -7.01 5.25 -13.19
C ASP A 39 -8.32 5.64 -13.86
N TYR A 40 -9.06 4.63 -14.30
CA TYR A 40 -10.45 4.70 -14.64
C TYR A 40 -11.18 3.61 -13.85
N ASN A 41 -12.21 4.01 -13.13
CA ASN A 41 -13.06 3.11 -12.35
C ASN A 41 -14.49 3.21 -12.86
N LYS A 42 -15.14 2.06 -13.04
CA LYS A 42 -16.57 1.94 -13.25
C LYS A 42 -17.10 0.95 -12.24
N PHE A 43 -18.10 1.35 -11.44
CA PHE A 43 -18.64 0.53 -10.36
C PHE A 43 -20.15 0.71 -10.22
N ASP A 44 -20.80 -0.29 -9.63
CA ASP A 44 -22.23 -0.24 -9.33
C ASP A 44 -22.47 0.85 -8.28
N SER A 45 -23.50 1.68 -8.45
CA SER A 45 -23.85 2.75 -7.49
C SER A 45 -24.22 2.19 -6.11
N SER A 46 -24.52 0.88 -6.02
CA SER A 46 -24.70 0.19 -4.74
C SER A 46 -23.45 0.22 -3.84
N LEU A 47 -22.26 0.53 -4.40
CA LEU A 47 -21.02 0.76 -3.64
C LEU A 47 -20.86 2.21 -3.18
N LEU A 48 -21.91 3.03 -3.23
CA LEU A 48 -21.98 4.37 -2.69
C LEU A 48 -22.84 4.38 -1.44
N GLU A 49 -22.51 5.24 -0.49
CA GLU A 49 -23.29 5.42 0.73
C GLU A 49 -24.72 5.84 0.42
N GLY A 50 -25.68 5.20 1.10
CA GLY A 50 -27.11 5.46 0.90
C GLY A 50 -27.72 4.93 -0.39
N GLN A 51 -26.94 4.28 -1.28
CA GLN A 51 -27.39 3.72 -2.55
C GLN A 51 -27.36 2.18 -2.62
N TYR A 52 -27.40 1.51 -1.49
CA TYR A 52 -27.14 0.06 -1.34
C TYR A 52 -27.95 -0.88 -2.25
N ASN A 53 -29.09 -0.46 -2.75
CA ASN A 53 -29.95 -1.25 -3.66
C ASN A 53 -30.05 -0.63 -5.07
N SER A 54 -29.16 0.31 -5.41
CA SER A 54 -29.16 0.92 -6.74
C SER A 54 -28.71 -0.10 -7.81
N SER A 55 -29.37 -0.06 -8.97
CA SER A 55 -28.97 -0.78 -10.17
C SER A 55 -28.17 0.08 -11.15
N ASP A 56 -27.93 1.34 -10.80
CA ASP A 56 -27.17 2.27 -11.63
C ASP A 56 -25.68 2.01 -11.52
N SER A 57 -24.88 2.64 -12.35
CA SER A 57 -23.43 2.57 -12.31
C SER A 57 -22.81 3.94 -12.49
N GLU A 58 -21.67 4.14 -11.82
CA GLU A 58 -20.89 5.36 -11.92
C GLU A 58 -19.52 5.10 -12.53
N SER A 59 -18.89 6.14 -13.04
CA SER A 59 -17.53 6.06 -13.56
C SER A 59 -16.73 7.32 -13.24
N THR A 60 -15.47 7.12 -12.92
CA THR A 60 -14.53 8.18 -12.58
C THR A 60 -13.19 7.98 -13.27
N SER A 61 -12.48 9.07 -13.50
CA SER A 61 -11.09 9.04 -13.99
C SER A 61 -10.25 9.99 -13.15
N GLU A 62 -9.06 9.55 -12.76
CA GLU A 62 -8.22 10.33 -11.86
C GLU A 62 -6.71 10.09 -12.08
N ILE A 63 -5.91 11.01 -11.58
CA ILE A 63 -4.49 10.78 -11.35
C ILE A 63 -4.35 10.17 -9.96
N ARG A 64 -4.39 8.83 -9.88
CA ARG A 64 -4.35 8.12 -8.61
C ARG A 64 -3.07 8.35 -7.80
N ARG A 65 -1.93 8.44 -8.49
CA ARG A 65 -0.62 8.76 -7.87
C ARG A 65 0.29 9.42 -8.90
N ALA A 66 0.89 10.52 -8.51
CA ALA A 66 2.05 11.09 -9.19
C ALA A 66 3.15 11.29 -8.14
N ARG A 67 4.35 10.76 -8.36
CA ARG A 67 5.44 10.85 -7.38
C ARG A 67 6.77 11.14 -8.04
N LEU A 68 7.55 11.99 -7.38
CA LEU A 68 8.92 12.32 -7.73
C LEU A 68 9.83 11.98 -6.56
N SER A 69 10.94 11.30 -6.82
CA SER A 69 11.84 10.79 -5.79
C SER A 69 13.28 11.12 -6.13
N PHE A 70 13.97 11.71 -5.17
CA PHE A 70 15.39 11.99 -5.19
C PHE A 70 16.08 11.08 -4.17
N LYS A 71 17.15 10.43 -4.59
CA LYS A 71 18.04 9.69 -3.70
C LYS A 71 19.45 10.18 -3.92
N SER A 72 20.21 10.31 -2.85
CA SER A 72 21.60 10.72 -2.93
C SER A 72 22.47 9.90 -1.99
N ASP A 73 23.60 9.47 -2.50
CA ASP A 73 24.71 8.94 -1.70
C ASP A 73 25.55 10.13 -1.21
N ILE A 74 25.26 10.64 0.00
CA ILE A 74 25.96 11.81 0.60
C ILE A 74 27.42 11.50 0.90
N SER A 75 27.67 10.26 1.33
CA SER A 75 29.01 9.74 1.59
C SER A 75 28.98 8.20 1.56
N LYS A 76 30.12 7.55 1.78
CA LYS A 76 30.25 6.09 1.81
C LYS A 76 29.18 5.38 2.67
N ASN A 77 28.77 6.01 3.78
CA ASN A 77 27.89 5.38 4.76
C ASN A 77 26.56 6.16 4.94
N TRP A 78 26.42 7.34 4.35
CA TRP A 78 25.23 8.15 4.48
C TRP A 78 24.50 8.30 3.17
N LYS A 79 23.20 8.02 3.18
CA LYS A 79 22.28 8.19 2.06
C LYS A 79 21.14 9.11 2.48
N SER A 80 20.52 9.76 1.50
CA SER A 80 19.27 10.46 1.69
C SER A 80 18.23 10.02 0.71
N LYS A 81 16.97 10.15 1.11
CA LYS A 81 15.84 10.02 0.21
C LYS A 81 14.84 11.13 0.50
N PHE A 82 14.39 11.75 -0.60
CA PHE A 82 13.29 12.70 -0.57
C PHE A 82 12.28 12.30 -1.64
N GLN A 83 11.00 12.18 -1.29
CA GLN A 83 9.92 11.84 -2.22
C GLN A 83 8.72 12.72 -2.00
N LEU A 84 8.26 13.36 -3.07
CA LEU A 84 7.02 14.12 -3.13
C LEU A 84 5.91 13.30 -3.79
N GLY A 85 4.70 13.47 -3.31
CA GLY A 85 3.46 13.04 -3.92
C GLY A 85 2.66 14.22 -4.42
N PHE A 86 2.03 14.06 -5.59
CA PHE A 86 1.17 15.05 -6.23
C PHE A 86 -0.07 14.31 -6.70
N ALA A 87 -1.10 14.27 -5.90
CA ALA A 87 -2.39 13.69 -6.26
C ALA A 87 -3.48 14.55 -5.64
N ASP A 88 -4.67 14.51 -6.20
CA ASP A 88 -5.87 15.19 -5.68
C ASP A 88 -5.72 16.72 -5.52
N GLY A 89 -4.74 17.31 -6.22
CA GLY A 89 -4.46 18.75 -6.18
C GLY A 89 -3.58 19.18 -5.00
N GLU A 90 -3.09 18.24 -4.22
CA GLU A 90 -2.23 18.49 -3.05
C GLU A 90 -0.80 18.04 -3.30
N THR A 91 0.12 18.63 -2.55
CA THR A 91 1.54 18.23 -2.51
C THR A 91 1.88 17.72 -1.13
N GLU A 92 2.36 16.50 -1.06
CA GLU A 92 2.66 15.81 0.20
C GLU A 92 4.11 15.31 0.21
N ILE A 93 4.80 15.47 1.33
CA ILE A 93 6.09 14.83 1.56
C ILE A 93 5.83 13.37 1.94
N LYS A 94 6.21 12.44 1.05
CA LYS A 94 6.08 10.99 1.34
C LYS A 94 7.27 10.44 2.11
N ASP A 95 8.48 10.62 1.61
CA ASP A 95 9.70 10.21 2.30
C ASP A 95 10.64 11.41 2.41
N ALA A 96 11.22 11.64 3.59
CA ALA A 96 12.26 12.66 3.82
C ALA A 96 13.16 12.17 4.96
N TYR A 97 14.20 11.41 4.63
CA TYR A 97 15.03 10.78 5.64
C TYR A 97 16.52 10.70 5.26
N LEU A 98 17.35 10.57 6.28
CA LEU A 98 18.75 10.17 6.20
C LEU A 98 18.90 8.72 6.68
N GLU A 99 19.74 7.97 6.01
CA GLU A 99 20.07 6.58 6.36
C GLU A 99 21.58 6.46 6.55
N TYR A 100 21.99 5.90 7.68
CA TYR A 100 23.37 5.54 7.98
C TYR A 100 23.54 4.03 7.94
N SER A 101 24.39 3.54 7.04
CA SER A 101 24.66 2.12 6.78
C SER A 101 26.13 1.74 7.07
N GLY A 102 26.77 2.42 8.02
CA GLY A 102 28.16 2.15 8.40
C GLY A 102 28.34 1.03 9.43
N TRP A 103 27.29 0.55 10.05
CA TRP A 103 27.35 -0.57 11.01
C TRP A 103 27.20 -1.91 10.30
N LYS A 104 27.74 -2.96 10.91
CA LYS A 104 27.75 -4.29 10.30
C LYS A 104 26.38 -4.99 10.25
N TYR A 105 25.52 -4.74 11.23
CA TYR A 105 24.27 -5.49 11.44
C TYR A 105 23.04 -4.62 11.52
N ALA A 106 23.19 -3.31 11.40
CA ALA A 106 22.08 -2.38 11.48
C ALA A 106 22.31 -1.14 10.61
N ASP A 107 21.25 -0.65 10.01
CA ASP A 107 21.15 0.65 9.38
C ASP A 107 20.26 1.54 10.27
N LEU A 108 20.65 2.79 10.47
CA LEU A 108 19.88 3.78 11.19
C LEU A 108 19.18 4.70 10.18
N THR A 109 17.88 4.87 10.32
CA THR A 109 17.09 5.82 9.51
C THR A 109 16.47 6.87 10.40
N ILE A 110 16.61 8.16 10.04
CA ILE A 110 16.07 9.31 10.78
C ILE A 110 15.29 10.18 9.80
N GLY A 111 14.02 10.47 10.12
CA GLY A 111 13.12 11.31 9.31
C GLY A 111 11.84 10.63 8.93
N GLN A 112 11.10 11.24 7.98
CA GLN A 112 9.82 10.72 7.47
C GLN A 112 10.02 9.47 6.63
N GLN A 113 9.49 8.34 7.10
CA GLN A 113 9.72 7.03 6.50
C GLN A 113 8.52 6.11 6.71
N LYS A 114 8.47 5.00 5.98
CA LYS A 114 7.49 3.94 6.27
C LYS A 114 7.84 3.23 7.56
N GLU A 115 6.83 3.02 8.39
CA GLU A 115 6.95 2.13 9.54
C GLU A 115 7.10 0.66 9.10
N GLY A 116 7.79 -0.14 9.89
CA GLY A 116 8.07 -1.55 9.59
C GLY A 116 6.86 -2.45 9.89
N PHE A 117 5.80 -2.40 9.06
CA PHE A 117 4.58 -3.17 9.26
C PHE A 117 3.93 -3.54 7.91
N GLY A 118 3.51 -4.80 7.77
CA GLY A 118 2.75 -5.31 6.63
C GLY A 118 3.54 -5.43 5.33
N LEU A 119 3.57 -6.61 4.76
CA LEU A 119 4.29 -6.90 3.51
C LEU A 119 3.72 -6.10 2.33
N GLU A 120 2.38 -6.05 2.19
CA GLU A 120 1.74 -5.32 1.10
C GLU A 120 1.88 -3.81 1.27
N LYS A 121 1.76 -3.28 2.50
CA LYS A 121 1.95 -1.85 2.80
C LYS A 121 3.37 -1.39 2.49
N LEU A 122 4.37 -2.20 2.84
CA LEU A 122 5.78 -1.94 2.56
C LEU A 122 6.13 -2.10 1.08
N THR A 123 5.43 -2.97 0.35
CA THR A 123 5.60 -3.14 -1.09
C THR A 123 5.24 -1.83 -1.81
N SER A 124 6.07 -1.45 -2.78
CA SER A 124 5.81 -0.25 -3.59
C SER A 124 4.51 -0.41 -4.38
N SER A 125 3.68 0.64 -4.43
CA SER A 125 2.45 0.65 -5.24
C SER A 125 2.67 0.29 -6.71
N ARG A 126 3.85 0.58 -7.26
CA ARG A 126 4.23 0.17 -8.63
C ARG A 126 4.38 -1.34 -8.83
N LYS A 127 4.48 -2.10 -7.75
CA LYS A 127 4.83 -3.53 -7.75
C LYS A 127 3.71 -4.42 -7.22
N LEU A 128 2.59 -3.84 -6.85
CA LEU A 128 1.42 -4.58 -6.40
C LEU A 128 0.94 -5.57 -7.47
N LEU A 129 0.26 -6.62 -7.03
CA LEU A 129 -0.42 -7.59 -7.90
C LEU A 129 -1.74 -7.03 -8.41
N MET A 130 -2.51 -6.36 -7.55
CA MET A 130 -3.78 -5.69 -7.84
C MET A 130 -3.57 -4.17 -7.95
N LEU A 131 -4.55 -3.44 -8.49
CA LEU A 131 -4.50 -1.98 -8.60
C LEU A 131 -4.35 -1.33 -7.22
N GLU A 132 -5.22 -1.72 -6.28
CA GLU A 132 -5.18 -1.22 -4.90
C GLU A 132 -4.75 -2.31 -3.92
N ARG A 133 -4.36 -1.89 -2.72
CA ARG A 133 -4.07 -2.80 -1.62
C ARG A 133 -5.36 -3.40 -1.08
N SER A 134 -5.22 -4.47 -0.33
CA SER A 134 -6.32 -5.09 0.41
C SER A 134 -6.86 -4.13 1.47
N MET A 135 -8.14 -4.28 1.82
CA MET A 135 -8.80 -3.49 2.85
C MET A 135 -7.98 -3.44 4.15
N ILE A 136 -7.48 -4.58 4.63
CA ILE A 136 -6.71 -4.63 5.88
C ILE A 136 -5.39 -3.87 5.81
N SER A 137 -4.74 -3.86 4.64
CA SER A 137 -3.46 -3.17 4.46
C SER A 137 -3.63 -1.64 4.45
N GLU A 138 -4.77 -1.12 4.02
CA GLU A 138 -5.06 0.30 4.12
C GLU A 138 -5.65 0.66 5.48
N ALA A 139 -6.58 -0.15 6.03
CA ALA A 139 -7.23 0.11 7.32
C ALA A 139 -6.27 0.06 8.52
N PHE A 140 -5.37 -0.93 8.55
CA PHE A 140 -4.62 -1.20 9.79
C PHE A 140 -3.11 -1.04 9.65
N SER A 141 -2.52 -1.19 8.47
CA SER A 141 -1.06 -1.06 8.39
C SER A 141 -0.63 0.39 8.50
N PRO A 142 0.24 0.74 9.46
CA PRO A 142 0.79 2.09 9.59
C PRO A 142 1.37 2.64 8.29
N GLY A 143 1.22 3.92 8.10
CA GLY A 143 1.68 4.64 6.92
C GLY A 143 3.15 5.04 6.96
N ARG A 144 3.36 6.32 6.84
CA ARG A 144 4.64 7.00 7.00
C ARG A 144 4.56 7.98 8.14
N SER A 145 5.59 7.96 8.96
CA SER A 145 5.69 8.81 10.13
C SER A 145 7.10 9.39 10.25
N LEU A 146 7.21 10.53 10.86
CA LEU A 146 8.50 11.05 11.33
C LEU A 146 9.01 10.15 12.43
N GLY A 147 10.31 9.82 12.43
CA GLY A 147 10.84 8.97 13.49
C GLY A 147 12.26 8.50 13.28
N ILE A 148 12.67 7.61 14.15
CA ILE A 148 13.99 6.97 14.16
C ILE A 148 13.78 5.46 14.14
N SER A 149 14.42 4.77 13.20
CA SER A 149 14.37 3.32 13.13
C SER A 149 15.75 2.70 12.92
N LEU A 150 15.87 1.48 13.42
CA LEU A 150 16.96 0.56 13.11
C LEU A 150 16.40 -0.58 12.27
N SER A 151 17.14 -0.96 11.25
CA SER A 151 16.81 -2.12 10.41
C SER A 151 18.07 -2.87 10.02
N GLY A 152 17.94 -4.15 9.68
CA GLY A 152 19.10 -4.92 9.27
C GLY A 152 18.74 -6.29 8.72
N ASP A 153 19.77 -6.91 8.16
CA ASP A 153 19.73 -8.29 7.66
C ASP A 153 20.76 -9.14 8.41
N ILE A 154 20.31 -10.22 9.02
CA ILE A 154 21.17 -11.21 9.70
C ILE A 154 20.83 -12.58 9.12
N ALA A 155 21.73 -13.13 8.32
CA ALA A 155 21.51 -14.36 7.56
C ALA A 155 20.24 -14.29 6.70
N SER A 156 19.24 -15.12 6.99
CA SER A 156 17.94 -15.15 6.29
C SER A 156 16.84 -14.34 6.99
N VAL A 157 17.18 -13.54 7.98
CA VAL A 157 16.24 -12.72 8.76
C VAL A 157 16.47 -11.26 8.45
N ASN A 158 15.41 -10.57 8.03
CA ASN A 158 15.33 -9.12 7.94
C ASN A 158 14.52 -8.60 9.14
N TRP A 159 14.96 -7.52 9.78
CA TRP A 159 14.26 -6.93 10.90
C TRP A 159 14.23 -5.41 10.83
N GLN A 160 13.23 -4.81 11.43
CA GLN A 160 13.10 -3.36 11.62
C GLN A 160 12.43 -3.09 12.96
N LEU A 161 12.88 -2.07 13.66
CA LEU A 161 12.28 -1.55 14.90
C LEU A 161 12.44 -0.04 14.89
N GLY A 162 11.38 0.69 15.20
CA GLY A 162 11.42 2.14 15.21
C GLY A 162 10.49 2.76 16.24
N TYR A 163 10.84 3.99 16.64
CA TYR A 163 9.99 4.92 17.37
C TYR A 163 9.58 6.03 16.41
N TYR A 164 8.30 6.35 16.39
CA TYR A 164 7.70 7.24 15.42
C TYR A 164 6.76 8.25 16.10
N GLU A 165 6.64 9.40 15.49
CA GLU A 165 5.65 10.44 15.77
C GLU A 165 4.76 10.54 14.50
N PRO A 166 3.61 9.84 14.44
CA PRO A 166 2.63 9.98 13.36
C PRO A 166 2.05 11.40 13.29
N ASP A 167 1.19 11.67 12.31
CA ASP A 167 0.51 12.95 12.22
C ASP A 167 -0.38 13.17 13.47
N GLU A 168 -0.46 14.43 13.93
CA GLU A 168 -1.16 14.81 15.18
C GLU A 168 -2.63 14.41 15.21
N ASP A 169 -3.27 14.30 14.05
CA ASP A 169 -4.66 13.86 13.91
C ASP A 169 -4.83 12.33 14.05
N GLU A 170 -3.71 11.56 14.12
CA GLU A 170 -3.71 10.12 14.30
C GLU A 170 -3.22 9.77 15.71
N ALA A 171 -1.99 9.39 15.86
CA ALA A 171 -1.36 8.97 17.10
C ALA A 171 -0.22 9.91 17.48
N THR A 172 -0.07 10.18 18.76
CA THR A 172 1.00 11.08 19.28
C THR A 172 2.37 10.41 19.29
N SER A 173 2.40 9.07 19.42
CA SER A 173 3.64 8.30 19.32
C SER A 173 3.36 6.84 18.96
N ALA A 174 4.37 6.17 18.41
CA ALA A 174 4.29 4.75 18.09
C ALA A 174 5.64 4.05 18.23
N ILE A 175 5.58 2.78 18.63
CA ILE A 175 6.69 1.82 18.51
C ILE A 175 6.23 0.72 17.56
N THR A 176 6.93 0.59 16.43
CA THR A 176 6.58 -0.41 15.40
C THR A 176 7.77 -1.30 15.10
N GLY A 177 7.54 -2.61 15.07
CA GLY A 177 8.57 -3.60 14.75
C GLY A 177 8.10 -4.69 13.82
N ARG A 178 9.02 -5.20 13.01
CA ARG A 178 8.80 -6.29 12.05
C ARG A 178 10.00 -7.21 11.98
N VAL A 179 9.73 -8.50 11.91
CA VAL A 179 10.74 -9.52 11.61
C VAL A 179 10.22 -10.37 10.46
N ALA A 180 11.05 -10.52 9.44
CA ALA A 180 10.77 -11.36 8.29
C ALA A 180 11.88 -12.41 8.13
N TRP A 181 11.50 -13.64 7.94
CA TRP A 181 12.40 -14.79 7.81
C TRP A 181 12.19 -15.49 6.47
N VAL A 182 13.28 -15.84 5.81
CA VAL A 182 13.30 -16.63 4.58
C VAL A 182 13.86 -18.01 4.90
N PRO A 183 13.02 -18.97 5.38
CA PRO A 183 13.46 -20.31 5.77
C PRO A 183 14.01 -21.12 4.59
N TRP A 184 13.58 -20.81 3.40
CA TRP A 184 13.97 -21.49 2.19
C TRP A 184 14.10 -20.53 1.02
N GLN A 185 15.23 -20.60 0.32
CA GLN A 185 15.48 -19.90 -0.93
C GLN A 185 16.32 -20.75 -1.86
N GLN A 186 15.89 -20.90 -3.10
CA GLN A 186 16.62 -21.56 -4.17
C GLN A 186 16.45 -20.78 -5.48
N ASN A 187 17.52 -20.19 -5.98
CA ASN A 187 17.49 -19.28 -7.11
C ASN A 187 16.50 -18.10 -6.86
N THR A 188 15.42 -18.04 -7.65
CA THR A 188 14.36 -17.03 -7.56
C THR A 188 13.18 -17.50 -6.73
N ASN A 189 13.17 -18.78 -6.34
CA ASN A 189 12.11 -19.39 -5.54
C ASN A 189 12.42 -19.18 -4.06
N LEU A 190 11.42 -18.77 -3.27
CA LEU A 190 11.60 -18.57 -1.84
C LEU A 190 10.25 -18.68 -1.09
N LEU A 191 10.36 -18.98 0.20
CA LEU A 191 9.31 -18.79 1.18
C LEU A 191 9.75 -17.69 2.14
N HIS A 192 8.91 -16.69 2.32
CA HIS A 192 9.07 -15.62 3.29
C HIS A 192 7.90 -15.70 4.29
N LEU A 193 8.24 -15.66 5.55
CA LEU A 193 7.31 -15.58 6.68
C LEU A 193 7.67 -14.36 7.50
N GLY A 194 6.68 -13.64 8.02
CA GLY A 194 6.96 -12.49 8.85
C GLY A 194 5.89 -12.24 9.91
N VAL A 195 6.29 -11.46 10.90
CA VAL A 195 5.44 -10.96 11.96
C VAL A 195 5.73 -9.48 12.17
N ALA A 196 4.71 -8.72 12.54
CA ALA A 196 4.84 -7.31 12.84
C ALA A 196 3.95 -6.94 14.03
N PHE A 197 4.33 -5.89 14.74
CA PHE A 197 3.54 -5.25 15.78
C PHE A 197 3.67 -3.74 15.71
N SER A 198 2.68 -3.03 16.22
CA SER A 198 2.72 -1.59 16.45
C SER A 198 1.89 -1.26 17.69
N GLU A 199 2.49 -0.52 18.62
CA GLU A 199 1.83 0.04 19.81
C GLU A 199 1.83 1.56 19.65
N ARG A 200 0.64 2.16 19.70
CA ARG A 200 0.42 3.58 19.39
C ARG A 200 -0.34 4.25 20.51
N GLN A 201 0.07 5.46 20.90
CA GLN A 201 -0.64 6.31 21.85
C GLN A 201 -1.45 7.36 21.08
N TYR A 202 -2.68 7.56 21.49
CA TYR A 202 -3.60 8.52 20.86
C TYR A 202 -3.92 9.70 21.75
N ASP A 203 -3.77 9.56 23.07
CA ASP A 203 -3.98 10.63 24.06
C ASP A 203 -5.34 11.34 23.93
N GLY A 204 -6.38 10.61 23.50
CA GLY A 204 -7.73 11.11 23.28
C GLY A 204 -8.05 11.56 21.86
N ASN A 205 -7.12 11.48 20.92
CA ASN A 205 -7.39 11.74 19.51
C ASN A 205 -8.41 10.76 18.94
N GLU A 206 -9.15 11.18 17.91
CA GLU A 206 -10.17 10.34 17.27
C GLU A 206 -9.52 9.22 16.46
N PHE A 207 -9.93 7.98 16.71
CA PHE A 207 -9.68 6.85 15.83
C PHE A 207 -10.98 6.45 15.12
N ARG A 208 -10.89 6.14 13.84
CA ARG A 208 -11.98 5.59 13.06
C ARG A 208 -11.45 4.71 11.93
N VAL A 209 -12.06 3.56 11.72
CA VAL A 209 -11.87 2.78 10.50
C VAL A 209 -12.78 3.38 9.42
N ASN A 210 -12.21 3.66 8.25
CA ASN A 210 -12.94 4.24 7.12
C ASN A 210 -12.31 3.72 5.82
N GLU A 211 -12.91 2.67 5.21
CA GLU A 211 -12.32 1.96 4.08
C GLU A 211 -13.29 1.76 2.93
N PRO A 212 -12.91 2.17 1.71
CA PRO A 212 -13.58 1.74 0.50
C PRO A 212 -13.27 0.24 0.24
N LEU A 213 -14.18 -0.45 -0.40
CA LEU A 213 -14.08 -1.89 -0.66
C LEU A 213 -13.09 -2.22 -1.81
N GLU A 214 -11.85 -1.71 -1.72
CA GLU A 214 -10.77 -1.83 -2.73
C GLU A 214 -11.08 -1.12 -4.06
N VAL A 215 -12.12 -0.28 -4.08
CA VAL A 215 -12.47 0.61 -5.20
C VAL A 215 -12.25 2.04 -4.76
N TYR A 216 -11.11 2.61 -5.04
CA TYR A 216 -10.63 3.87 -4.45
C TYR A 216 -11.59 5.06 -4.58
N THR A 217 -12.34 5.11 -5.66
CA THR A 217 -13.29 6.23 -5.93
C THR A 217 -14.73 5.94 -5.51
N ALA A 218 -14.99 4.74 -4.98
CA ALA A 218 -16.26 4.46 -4.28
C ALA A 218 -16.23 5.03 -2.86
N ASP A 219 -17.40 5.16 -2.25
CA ASP A 219 -17.48 5.59 -0.87
C ASP A 219 -16.94 4.52 0.08
N SER A 220 -16.54 4.95 1.27
CA SER A 220 -16.13 4.05 2.33
C SER A 220 -17.37 3.45 2.99
N LEU A 221 -17.80 2.28 2.54
CA LEU A 221 -18.98 1.61 3.11
C LEU A 221 -18.70 0.97 4.47
N ILE A 222 -17.46 0.59 4.75
CA ILE A 222 -17.06 0.20 6.09
C ILE A 222 -16.62 1.44 6.84
N GLU A 223 -17.48 1.88 7.74
CA GLU A 223 -17.23 2.97 8.66
C GLU A 223 -17.42 2.51 10.09
N GLY A 224 -16.33 2.46 10.85
CA GLY A 224 -16.39 2.22 12.29
C GLY A 224 -16.87 3.44 13.07
N ASP A 225 -17.21 3.22 14.32
CA ASP A 225 -17.52 4.29 15.25
C ASP A 225 -16.32 5.23 15.46
N LYS A 226 -16.60 6.49 15.73
CA LYS A 226 -15.60 7.47 16.16
C LYS A 226 -15.25 7.21 17.62
N ILE A 227 -14.01 6.85 17.88
CA ILE A 227 -13.52 6.49 19.21
C ILE A 227 -12.49 7.53 19.65
N ASN A 228 -12.73 8.19 20.78
CA ASN A 228 -11.68 8.95 21.45
C ASN A 228 -10.68 7.96 22.06
N ALA A 229 -9.64 7.66 21.31
CA ALA A 229 -8.73 6.58 21.63
C ALA A 229 -7.67 7.01 22.66
N ASP A 230 -7.35 6.12 23.58
CA ASP A 230 -6.16 6.20 24.42
C ASP A 230 -4.99 5.53 23.71
N SER A 231 -5.21 4.30 23.22
CA SER A 231 -4.17 3.52 22.57
C SER A 231 -4.70 2.58 21.49
N LEU A 232 -3.79 2.19 20.57
CA LEU A 232 -4.04 1.21 19.51
C LEU A 232 -2.89 0.18 19.48
N SER A 233 -3.23 -1.09 19.71
CA SER A 233 -2.32 -2.23 19.52
C SER A 233 -2.62 -2.94 18.21
N GLN A 234 -1.59 -3.17 17.41
CA GLN A 234 -1.70 -3.82 16.09
C GLN A 234 -0.73 -4.99 15.99
N GLN A 235 -1.19 -6.08 15.41
CA GLN A 235 -0.40 -7.29 15.17
C GLN A 235 -0.66 -7.82 13.77
N GLY A 236 0.39 -8.31 13.11
CA GLY A 236 0.29 -8.86 11.76
C GLY A 236 1.16 -10.09 11.57
N ILE A 237 0.67 -11.01 10.77
CA ILE A 237 1.45 -12.12 10.22
C ILE A 237 1.41 -12.04 8.70
N GLU A 238 2.50 -12.44 8.06
CA GLU A 238 2.65 -12.33 6.62
C GLU A 238 3.34 -13.54 6.01
N LEU A 239 2.94 -13.84 4.77
CA LEU A 239 3.53 -14.91 3.96
C LEU A 239 3.72 -14.39 2.53
N LEU A 240 4.88 -14.69 1.94
CA LEU A 240 5.11 -14.58 0.51
C LEU A 240 5.79 -15.86 0.04
N TRP A 241 5.19 -16.49 -0.96
CA TRP A 241 5.77 -17.64 -1.63
C TRP A 241 5.97 -17.32 -3.11
N LEU A 242 7.23 -17.40 -3.54
CA LEU A 242 7.62 -17.27 -4.94
C LEU A 242 8.08 -18.63 -5.44
N LYS A 243 7.43 -19.14 -6.49
CA LYS A 243 7.78 -20.40 -7.13
C LYS A 243 7.71 -20.25 -8.65
N ASP A 244 8.87 -20.15 -9.28
CA ASP A 244 8.98 -19.92 -10.72
C ASP A 244 8.15 -18.72 -11.19
N ARG A 245 7.08 -18.95 -11.94
CA ARG A 245 6.13 -17.93 -12.43
C ARG A 245 4.99 -17.62 -11.45
N PHE A 246 4.89 -18.37 -10.36
CA PHE A 246 3.81 -18.25 -9.39
C PHE A 246 4.23 -17.37 -8.21
N THR A 247 3.32 -16.49 -7.79
CA THR A 247 3.43 -15.63 -6.61
C THR A 247 2.20 -15.84 -5.75
N MET A 248 2.39 -16.08 -4.46
CA MET A 248 1.31 -16.10 -3.47
C MET A 248 1.68 -15.19 -2.31
N MET A 249 0.76 -14.34 -1.89
CA MET A 249 0.88 -13.48 -0.71
C MET A 249 -0.35 -13.65 0.16
N ALA A 250 -0.14 -13.66 1.46
CA ALA A 250 -1.22 -13.62 2.44
C ALA A 250 -0.77 -12.79 3.65
N GLU A 251 -1.69 -12.02 4.20
CA GLU A 251 -1.53 -11.37 5.50
C GLU A 251 -2.80 -11.52 6.31
N TRP A 252 -2.64 -11.58 7.63
CA TRP A 252 -3.71 -11.46 8.61
C TRP A 252 -3.29 -10.44 9.64
N GLN A 253 -4.17 -9.48 9.94
CA GLN A 253 -3.89 -8.42 10.90
C GLN A 253 -5.03 -8.31 11.91
N LYS A 254 -4.67 -7.93 13.12
CA LYS A 254 -5.58 -7.55 14.20
C LYS A 254 -5.22 -6.18 14.70
N ALA A 255 -6.23 -5.41 15.05
CA ALA A 255 -6.10 -4.13 15.73
C ALA A 255 -7.07 -4.09 16.92
N GLN A 256 -6.60 -3.58 18.04
CA GLN A 256 -7.41 -3.35 19.23
C GLN A 256 -7.24 -1.89 19.66
N VAL A 257 -8.32 -1.14 19.65
CA VAL A 257 -8.38 0.24 20.12
C VAL A 257 -8.93 0.24 21.54
N THR A 258 -8.24 0.91 22.44
CA THR A 258 -8.72 1.22 23.79
C THR A 258 -9.11 2.69 23.84
N SER A 259 -10.35 2.98 24.23
CA SER A 259 -10.80 4.36 24.40
C SER A 259 -10.32 4.97 25.71
N ILE A 260 -10.39 6.30 25.83
CA ILE A 260 -10.11 7.00 27.11
C ILE A 260 -11.06 6.57 28.25
N GLU A 261 -12.20 5.95 27.93
CA GLU A 261 -13.17 5.38 28.91
C GLU A 261 -12.85 3.91 29.25
N ASN A 262 -11.72 3.36 28.79
CA ASN A 262 -11.31 1.97 28.94
C ASN A 262 -12.26 0.95 28.30
N THR A 263 -13.00 1.31 27.26
CA THR A 263 -13.69 0.35 26.38
C THR A 263 -12.75 -0.10 25.26
N THR A 264 -12.94 -1.31 24.76
CA THR A 264 -12.09 -1.88 23.71
C THR A 264 -12.92 -2.25 22.48
N ASN A 265 -12.40 -1.88 21.30
CA ASN A 265 -12.93 -2.31 20.01
C ASN A 265 -11.89 -3.13 19.27
N ASP A 266 -12.32 -4.30 18.80
CA ASP A 266 -11.47 -5.27 18.11
C ASP A 266 -11.79 -5.29 16.62
N TYR A 267 -10.75 -5.19 15.81
CA TYR A 267 -10.78 -5.25 14.36
C TYR A 267 -9.87 -6.36 13.87
N GLU A 268 -10.28 -7.05 12.82
CA GLU A 268 -9.41 -8.05 12.20
C GLU A 268 -9.72 -8.20 10.72
N GLY A 269 -8.76 -8.70 9.99
CA GLY A 269 -8.95 -9.00 8.58
C GLY A 269 -7.74 -9.67 7.98
N GLY A 270 -7.89 -10.05 6.72
CA GLY A 270 -6.83 -10.73 6.01
C GLY A 270 -7.08 -10.76 4.52
N TYR A 271 -6.06 -11.10 3.79
CA TYR A 271 -6.17 -11.41 2.38
C TYR A 271 -5.32 -12.63 1.99
N LEU A 272 -5.75 -13.28 0.94
CA LEU A 272 -4.96 -14.23 0.17
C LEU A 272 -4.97 -13.76 -1.29
N GLN A 273 -3.80 -13.52 -1.86
CA GLN A 273 -3.68 -13.14 -3.27
C GLN A 273 -2.62 -13.96 -3.99
N PHE A 274 -2.81 -14.11 -5.28
CA PHE A 274 -1.88 -14.83 -6.14
C PHE A 274 -1.67 -14.09 -7.46
N GLY A 275 -0.53 -14.37 -8.09
CA GLY A 275 -0.19 -13.96 -9.45
C GLY A 275 0.47 -15.08 -10.20
N TYR A 276 0.20 -15.18 -11.50
CA TYR A 276 0.86 -16.12 -12.38
C TYR A 276 1.31 -15.42 -13.66
N GLN A 277 2.62 -15.45 -13.91
CA GLN A 277 3.21 -14.88 -15.13
C GLN A 277 2.93 -15.80 -16.32
N LEU A 278 2.00 -15.41 -17.19
CA LEU A 278 1.70 -16.13 -18.42
C LEU A 278 2.88 -16.03 -19.40
N SER A 279 3.48 -14.85 -19.48
CA SER A 279 4.67 -14.59 -20.26
C SER A 279 5.60 -13.62 -19.49
N GLY A 280 6.81 -13.41 -19.97
CA GLY A 280 7.83 -12.68 -19.23
C GLY A 280 8.54 -13.58 -18.22
N GLY A 281 9.03 -13.01 -17.16
CA GLY A 281 9.90 -13.70 -16.21
C GLY A 281 9.16 -14.19 -14.95
N TYR A 282 9.67 -13.76 -13.82
CA TYR A 282 9.18 -14.08 -12.47
C TYR A 282 9.15 -12.80 -11.62
N ARG A 283 8.48 -12.82 -10.49
CA ARG A 283 8.52 -11.71 -9.53
C ARG A 283 9.82 -11.73 -8.73
N LYS A 284 10.46 -10.57 -8.63
CA LYS A 284 11.68 -10.40 -7.83
C LYS A 284 11.33 -10.28 -6.34
N TYR A 285 12.30 -10.55 -5.50
CA TYR A 285 12.26 -10.31 -4.07
C TYR A 285 13.46 -9.44 -3.67
N LYS A 286 13.22 -8.41 -2.88
CA LYS A 286 14.28 -7.51 -2.40
C LYS A 286 13.88 -6.82 -1.11
N ASN A 287 14.79 -6.77 -0.14
CA ASN A 287 14.61 -6.08 1.14
C ASN A 287 13.31 -6.53 1.83
N ALA A 288 13.12 -7.83 1.96
CA ALA A 288 11.95 -8.46 2.56
C ALA A 288 10.60 -7.98 1.99
N LYS A 289 10.53 -7.70 0.67
CA LYS A 289 9.34 -7.19 -0.03
C LYS A 289 9.22 -7.77 -1.45
N LEU A 290 7.98 -7.81 -1.96
CA LEU A 290 7.71 -8.18 -3.34
C LEU A 290 8.30 -7.15 -4.31
N GLY A 291 9.00 -7.64 -5.33
CA GLY A 291 9.58 -6.86 -6.41
C GLY A 291 8.68 -6.78 -7.66
N ALA A 292 9.17 -6.09 -8.68
CA ALA A 292 8.55 -6.09 -10.00
C ALA A 292 8.78 -7.44 -10.72
N SER A 293 8.03 -7.69 -11.79
CA SER A 293 8.37 -8.75 -12.75
C SER A 293 9.79 -8.54 -13.29
N SER A 294 10.50 -9.62 -13.53
CA SER A 294 11.89 -9.57 -14.06
C SER A 294 11.92 -9.12 -15.51
N GLU A 295 10.87 -9.39 -16.28
CA GLU A 295 10.76 -9.15 -17.72
C GLU A 295 9.37 -8.65 -18.09
N PRO A 296 9.21 -7.97 -19.27
CA PRO A 296 7.91 -7.64 -19.84
C PRO A 296 7.03 -8.89 -20.04
N GLY A 297 5.71 -8.71 -19.96
CA GLY A 297 4.81 -9.82 -20.19
C GLY A 297 3.45 -9.68 -19.49
N TRP A 298 2.64 -10.73 -19.61
CA TRP A 298 1.31 -10.85 -19.05
C TRP A 298 1.32 -11.61 -17.74
N GLU A 299 0.56 -11.10 -16.77
CA GLU A 299 0.33 -11.72 -15.47
C GLU A 299 -1.16 -11.71 -15.16
N ILE A 300 -1.71 -12.87 -14.78
CA ILE A 300 -3.06 -12.96 -14.20
C ILE A 300 -2.93 -12.94 -12.68
N THR A 301 -3.90 -12.30 -12.03
CA THR A 301 -3.90 -12.11 -10.57
C THR A 301 -5.27 -12.41 -10.00
N GLY A 302 -5.33 -12.73 -8.72
CA GLY A 302 -6.58 -12.86 -8.01
C GLY A 302 -6.39 -12.60 -6.52
N ARG A 303 -7.44 -12.14 -5.84
CA ARG A 303 -7.45 -11.88 -4.40
C ARG A 303 -8.81 -12.20 -3.78
N TYR A 304 -8.77 -12.78 -2.60
CA TYR A 304 -9.85 -12.75 -1.63
C TYR A 304 -9.40 -11.90 -0.45
N SER A 305 -10.23 -10.97 -0.01
CA SER A 305 -9.96 -10.09 1.12
C SER A 305 -11.16 -10.02 2.06
N LEU A 306 -10.91 -9.83 3.33
CA LEU A 306 -11.89 -9.80 4.42
C LEU A 306 -11.49 -8.73 5.41
N LEU A 307 -12.47 -7.93 5.86
CA LEU A 307 -12.35 -6.96 6.95
C LEU A 307 -13.54 -7.13 7.90
N LYS A 308 -13.30 -7.09 9.21
CA LYS A 308 -14.33 -7.21 10.26
C LYS A 308 -14.14 -6.18 11.34
N LEU A 309 -15.22 -5.47 11.65
CA LEU A 309 -15.37 -4.58 12.78
C LEU A 309 -16.32 -5.26 13.77
N LYS A 310 -15.74 -5.88 14.84
CA LYS A 310 -16.49 -6.85 15.65
C LYS A 310 -17.60 -6.23 16.50
N GLN A 311 -17.34 -5.08 17.13
CA GLN A 311 -18.30 -4.42 18.00
C GLN A 311 -19.42 -3.79 17.19
N GLU A 312 -19.11 -3.27 16.02
CA GLU A 312 -20.06 -2.66 15.09
C GLU A 312 -20.86 -3.71 14.29
N ASN A 313 -20.48 -5.01 14.38
CA ASN A 313 -21.05 -6.10 13.59
C ASN A 313 -21.02 -5.83 12.07
N GLN A 314 -19.97 -5.17 11.60
CA GLN A 314 -19.74 -4.88 10.20
C GLN A 314 -18.65 -5.79 9.64
N ASP A 315 -18.93 -6.41 8.49
CA ASP A 315 -17.99 -7.22 7.74
C ASP A 315 -17.98 -6.80 6.26
N ALA A 316 -16.82 -6.84 5.62
CA ALA A 316 -16.73 -6.74 4.17
C ALA A 316 -15.88 -7.86 3.59
N LYS A 317 -16.22 -8.26 2.37
CA LYS A 317 -15.47 -9.25 1.59
C LYS A 317 -15.32 -8.76 0.15
N THR A 318 -14.13 -8.97 -0.42
CA THR A 318 -13.91 -8.73 -1.84
C THR A 318 -13.33 -9.98 -2.52
N TYR A 319 -13.75 -10.18 -3.76
CA TYR A 319 -13.24 -11.20 -4.68
C TYR A 319 -12.76 -10.47 -5.92
N SER A 320 -11.49 -10.51 -6.20
CA SER A 320 -10.90 -9.75 -7.29
C SER A 320 -10.15 -10.66 -8.27
N LEU A 321 -10.31 -10.40 -9.55
CA LEU A 321 -9.54 -11.01 -10.63
C LEU A 321 -8.90 -9.89 -11.45
N GLY A 322 -7.62 -10.06 -11.79
CA GLY A 322 -6.89 -9.04 -12.51
C GLY A 322 -6.01 -9.58 -13.63
N VAL A 323 -5.69 -8.68 -14.54
CA VAL A 323 -4.73 -8.89 -15.62
C VAL A 323 -3.78 -7.71 -15.67
N ASN A 324 -2.49 -8.00 -15.61
CA ASN A 324 -1.42 -7.04 -15.72
C ASN A 324 -0.65 -7.26 -17.02
N TYR A 325 -0.33 -6.20 -17.74
CA TYR A 325 0.56 -6.24 -18.89
C TYR A 325 1.73 -5.25 -18.71
N THR A 326 2.90 -5.79 -18.45
CA THR A 326 4.15 -5.01 -18.42
C THR A 326 4.70 -4.92 -19.83
N VAL A 327 4.61 -3.73 -20.44
CA VAL A 327 5.12 -3.46 -21.78
C VAL A 327 6.65 -3.42 -21.78
N ASN A 328 7.21 -2.71 -20.80
CA ASN A 328 8.64 -2.54 -20.57
C ASN A 328 8.88 -2.08 -19.12
N LYS A 329 10.11 -1.71 -18.77
CA LYS A 329 10.46 -1.22 -17.42
C LYS A 329 9.72 0.06 -17.01
N ASN A 330 9.15 0.80 -17.95
CA ASN A 330 8.53 2.10 -17.74
C ASN A 330 7.00 2.05 -17.78
N ILE A 331 6.39 1.17 -18.58
CA ILE A 331 4.95 1.17 -18.87
C ILE A 331 4.33 -0.15 -18.44
N LYS A 332 3.25 -0.05 -17.66
CA LYS A 332 2.41 -1.18 -17.21
C LYS A 332 0.94 -0.80 -17.34
N PHE A 333 0.14 -1.69 -17.90
CA PHE A 333 -1.33 -1.65 -17.88
C PHE A 333 -1.83 -2.66 -16.87
N MET A 334 -2.91 -2.32 -16.17
CA MET A 334 -3.59 -3.21 -15.22
C MET A 334 -5.10 -3.09 -15.40
N ALA A 335 -5.80 -4.19 -15.21
CA ALA A 335 -7.25 -4.23 -15.20
C ALA A 335 -7.70 -5.22 -14.12
N ASP A 336 -8.57 -4.77 -13.21
CA ASP A 336 -9.14 -5.58 -12.15
C ASP A 336 -10.66 -5.57 -12.25
N TYR A 337 -11.28 -6.75 -12.10
CA TYR A 337 -12.69 -6.92 -11.80
C TYR A 337 -12.82 -7.26 -10.33
N ILE A 338 -13.68 -6.53 -9.62
CA ILE A 338 -13.87 -6.63 -8.17
C ILE A 338 -15.34 -6.90 -7.93
N LYS A 339 -15.67 -7.94 -7.17
CA LYS A 339 -16.96 -8.14 -6.52
C LYS A 339 -16.80 -7.86 -5.03
N ALA A 340 -17.58 -6.92 -4.51
CA ALA A 340 -17.56 -6.53 -3.11
C ALA A 340 -18.89 -6.81 -2.46
N ASP A 341 -18.86 -7.38 -1.25
CA ASP A 341 -20.02 -7.67 -0.42
C ASP A 341 -19.81 -6.97 0.93
N TYR A 342 -20.78 -6.19 1.38
CA TYR A 342 -20.83 -5.54 2.69
C TYR A 342 -21.99 -6.11 3.53
N PHE A 343 -21.69 -6.38 4.79
CA PHE A 343 -22.61 -7.02 5.74
C PHE A 343 -22.70 -6.19 7.02
N GLU A 344 -23.91 -6.10 7.57
CA GLU A 344 -24.16 -5.51 8.88
C GLU A 344 -25.16 -6.39 9.65
N ALA A 345 -24.95 -6.53 10.97
CA ALA A 345 -25.79 -7.34 11.87
C ALA A 345 -26.13 -8.75 11.33
N GLY A 346 -25.19 -9.36 10.58
CA GLY A 346 -25.30 -10.73 10.04
C GLY A 346 -26.10 -10.88 8.76
N GLY A 347 -26.55 -9.77 8.14
CA GLY A 347 -27.18 -9.74 6.82
C GLY A 347 -26.35 -9.03 5.77
N THR A 348 -26.49 -9.39 4.49
CA THR A 348 -25.89 -8.61 3.39
C THR A 348 -26.67 -7.30 3.24
N ILE A 349 -25.98 -6.17 3.39
CA ILE A 349 -26.56 -4.84 3.17
C ILE A 349 -26.50 -4.49 1.69
N THR A 350 -25.33 -4.72 1.08
CA THR A 350 -25.13 -4.47 -0.35
C THR A 350 -24.12 -5.44 -0.96
N SER A 351 -24.24 -5.62 -2.27
CA SER A 351 -23.27 -6.32 -3.12
C SER A 351 -23.13 -5.51 -4.40
N GLY A 352 -21.91 -5.27 -4.83
CA GLY A 352 -21.65 -4.52 -6.04
C GLY A 352 -20.40 -5.01 -6.76
N ASN A 353 -20.28 -4.57 -8.01
CA ASN A 353 -19.16 -4.91 -8.86
C ASN A 353 -18.44 -3.65 -9.32
N ALA A 354 -17.15 -3.79 -9.57
CA ALA A 354 -16.34 -2.72 -10.15
C ALA A 354 -15.38 -3.27 -11.20
N ILE A 355 -15.08 -2.43 -12.18
CA ILE A 355 -13.98 -2.61 -13.13
C ILE A 355 -13.05 -1.42 -12.97
N SER A 356 -11.80 -1.69 -12.64
CA SER A 356 -10.76 -0.68 -12.49
C SER A 356 -9.67 -0.91 -13.53
N LEU A 357 -9.26 0.16 -14.21
CA LEU A 357 -8.20 0.16 -15.20
C LEU A 357 -7.10 1.12 -14.77
N ARG A 358 -5.86 0.76 -14.94
CA ARG A 358 -4.70 1.62 -14.63
C ARG A 358 -3.69 1.62 -15.77
N LEU A 359 -3.25 2.81 -16.14
CA LEU A 359 -2.00 3.04 -16.87
C LEU A 359 -0.95 3.55 -15.90
N GLN A 360 0.15 2.83 -15.76
CA GLN A 360 1.30 3.23 -14.98
C GLN A 360 2.47 3.57 -15.90
N TYR A 361 3.03 4.76 -15.71
CA TYR A 361 4.30 5.17 -16.30
C TYR A 361 5.32 5.41 -15.20
N SER A 362 6.55 4.92 -15.36
CA SER A 362 7.66 5.07 -14.40
C SER A 362 8.95 5.43 -15.14
N PHE A 363 9.74 6.27 -14.56
CA PHE A 363 11.05 6.69 -15.10
C PHE A 363 12.12 6.70 -14.02
#